data_59ddcf520bc0b41aaac29c446b910b7a
#
_entry.id   59ddcf520bc0b41aaac29c446b910b7a
#
_cell.length_a   1.000
_cell.length_b   1.000
_cell.length_c   1.000
_cell.angle_alpha   90.00
_cell.angle_beta   90.00
_cell.angle_gamma   90.00
#
_symmetry.space_group_name_H-M   'P 1'
#
loop_
_entity.id
_entity.type
_entity.pdbx_description
1 polymer ?
#
loop_
_entity_poly.entity_id
_entity_poly.type
_entity_poly.pdbx_seq_one_letter_code
_entity_poly.pdbx_strand_id
1 'polypeptide(L)'
;MKNRIIIPLDLDHINALNIAKTLDPKICRLKVGNQLFTSSGPQIITDLKEMGFEIFLDLKFHDIPNTVYEAVRSAADLGVWMVNVHASGGIQMLEASRRALEGYDQPPLLIGVTVLTSPVSYTHLTLPTSRSV
;
A
#
# COMPACT_ATOMS: atom_id res chain seq x y z
N MET A 1 -14.12 3.80 -19.23
CA MET A 1 -13.02 2.90 -18.92
C MET A 1 -12.38 3.27 -17.61
N LYS A 2 -12.09 2.27 -16.82
CA LYS A 2 -11.41 2.54 -15.55
C LYS A 2 -10.03 3.09 -15.80
N ASN A 3 -9.63 4.04 -15.02
CA ASN A 3 -8.30 4.56 -15.17
C ASN A 3 -7.26 3.51 -14.74
N ARG A 4 -6.16 3.47 -15.44
CA ARG A 4 -5.11 2.49 -15.23
C ARG A 4 -3.80 3.11 -14.76
N ILE A 5 -3.81 4.40 -14.52
CA ILE A 5 -2.60 5.14 -14.15
C ILE A 5 -2.58 5.32 -12.65
N ILE A 6 -1.47 4.98 -12.04
CA ILE A 6 -1.25 5.21 -10.62
C ILE A 6 0.00 6.09 -10.51
N ILE A 7 -0.13 7.23 -9.88
CA ILE A 7 0.97 8.18 -9.74
C ILE A 7 1.49 8.12 -8.32
N PRO A 8 2.77 7.77 -8.12
CA PRO A 8 3.34 7.72 -6.78
C PRO A 8 3.61 9.14 -6.27
N LEU A 9 3.26 9.37 -5.01
CA LEU A 9 3.52 10.64 -4.36
C LEU A 9 4.61 10.46 -3.31
N ASP A 10 5.85 10.28 -3.78
CA ASP A 10 6.99 10.12 -2.87
C ASP A 10 7.54 11.50 -2.53
N LEU A 11 6.73 12.27 -1.80
CA LEU A 11 6.96 13.67 -1.50
C LEU A 11 6.55 13.96 -0.05
N ASP A 12 6.83 15.15 0.42
CA ASP A 12 6.27 15.60 1.70
C ASP A 12 4.80 15.99 1.54
N HIS A 13 4.15 16.25 2.65
CA HIS A 13 2.71 16.50 2.69
C HIS A 13 2.28 17.65 1.78
N ILE A 14 2.96 18.78 1.90
CA ILE A 14 2.56 19.99 1.15
C ILE A 14 2.77 19.80 -0.34
N ASN A 15 3.91 19.24 -0.73
CA ASN A 15 4.20 19.01 -2.14
C ASN A 15 3.29 17.94 -2.73
N ALA A 16 2.95 16.92 -1.96
CA ALA A 16 2.02 15.89 -2.42
C ALA A 16 0.64 16.50 -2.71
N LEU A 17 0.12 17.35 -1.82
CA LEU A 17 -1.15 18.01 -2.05
C LEU A 17 -1.08 18.96 -3.24
N ASN A 18 0.02 19.69 -3.39
CA ASN A 18 0.16 20.61 -4.52
C ASN A 18 0.17 19.88 -5.86
N ILE A 19 0.86 18.74 -5.94
CA ILE A 19 0.86 17.92 -7.15
C ILE A 19 -0.55 17.36 -7.40
N ALA A 20 -1.20 16.85 -6.37
CA ALA A 20 -2.53 16.27 -6.53
C ALA A 20 -3.53 17.27 -7.09
N LYS A 21 -3.40 18.55 -6.70
CA LYS A 21 -4.29 19.60 -7.21
C LYS A 21 -4.19 19.79 -8.73
N THR A 22 -3.07 19.39 -9.34
CA THR A 22 -2.88 19.51 -10.78
C THR A 22 -3.34 18.30 -11.56
N LEU A 23 -3.77 17.24 -10.87
CA LEU A 23 -4.13 15.97 -11.49
C LEU A 23 -5.65 15.79 -11.48
N ASP A 24 -6.14 15.00 -12.45
CA ASP A 24 -7.56 14.72 -12.56
C ASP A 24 -7.87 13.36 -11.97
N PRO A 25 -8.66 13.28 -10.90
CA PRO A 25 -9.00 11.99 -10.29
C PRO A 25 -9.78 11.05 -11.21
N LYS A 26 -10.29 11.55 -12.34
CA LYS A 26 -10.96 10.68 -13.31
C LYS A 26 -9.97 9.90 -14.18
N ILE A 27 -8.72 10.35 -14.26
CA ILE A 27 -7.74 9.70 -15.13
C ILE A 27 -6.66 8.97 -14.36
N CYS A 28 -6.44 9.24 -13.10
CA CYS A 28 -5.38 8.57 -12.36
C CYS A 28 -5.78 8.32 -10.91
N ARG A 29 -5.13 7.31 -10.33
CA ARG A 29 -5.13 7.04 -8.91
C ARG A 29 -3.80 7.49 -8.33
N LEU A 30 -3.72 7.62 -7.03
CA LEU A 30 -2.49 8.06 -6.38
C LEU A 30 -1.97 6.96 -5.45
N LYS A 31 -0.65 6.83 -5.38
CA LYS A 31 -0.02 5.90 -4.46
C LYS A 31 0.64 6.67 -3.33
N VAL A 32 0.30 6.31 -2.11
CA VAL A 32 0.93 6.83 -0.91
C VAL A 32 1.80 5.72 -0.33
N GLY A 33 3.10 5.93 -0.32
CA GLY A 33 4.04 4.94 0.19
C GLY A 33 4.56 5.30 1.57
N ASN A 34 5.62 4.61 1.98
CA ASN A 34 6.17 4.75 3.32
C ASN A 34 6.66 6.16 3.63
N GLN A 35 7.28 6.83 2.67
CA GLN A 35 7.82 8.16 2.91
C GLN A 35 6.70 9.14 3.29
N LEU A 36 5.70 9.25 2.45
CA LEU A 36 4.62 10.22 2.66
C LEU A 36 3.76 9.82 3.85
N PHE A 37 3.40 8.55 3.97
CA PHE A 37 2.54 8.12 5.07
C PHE A 37 3.22 8.26 6.43
N THR A 38 4.52 7.97 6.51
CA THR A 38 5.26 8.09 7.77
C THR A 38 5.35 9.55 8.22
N SER A 39 5.54 10.47 7.29
CA SER A 39 5.65 11.88 7.65
C SER A 39 4.29 12.54 7.90
N SER A 40 3.24 12.11 7.20
CA SER A 40 1.94 12.77 7.26
C SER A 40 0.90 12.06 8.10
N GLY A 41 1.03 10.76 8.26
CA GLY A 41 0.02 9.95 8.93
C GLY A 41 -1.24 9.78 8.08
N PRO A 42 -2.31 9.23 8.69
CA PRO A 42 -3.54 8.94 7.95
C PRO A 42 -4.24 10.15 7.35
N GLN A 43 -3.93 11.34 7.83
CA GLN A 43 -4.59 12.55 7.32
C GLN A 43 -4.37 12.75 5.82
N ILE A 44 -3.21 12.30 5.30
CA ILE A 44 -2.96 12.45 3.87
C ILE A 44 -3.97 11.64 3.06
N ILE A 45 -4.38 10.47 3.55
CA ILE A 45 -5.37 9.65 2.86
C ILE A 45 -6.71 10.38 2.80
N THR A 46 -7.14 10.96 3.94
CA THR A 46 -8.38 11.72 4.00
C THR A 46 -8.34 12.91 3.04
N ASP A 47 -7.24 13.67 3.05
CA ASP A 47 -7.11 14.84 2.21
C ASP A 47 -7.20 14.49 0.72
N LEU A 48 -6.50 13.44 0.30
CA LEU A 48 -6.52 13.04 -1.10
C LEU A 48 -7.86 12.44 -1.53
N LYS A 49 -8.52 11.71 -0.63
CA LYS A 49 -9.85 11.18 -0.92
C LYS A 49 -10.87 12.30 -1.08
N GLU A 50 -10.77 13.35 -0.27
CA GLU A 50 -11.66 14.51 -0.39
C GLU A 50 -11.49 15.23 -1.74
N MET A 51 -10.34 15.09 -2.36
CA MET A 51 -10.09 15.60 -3.69
C MET A 51 -10.64 14.69 -4.80
N GLY A 52 -11.17 13.53 -4.43
CA GLY A 52 -11.79 12.59 -5.36
C GLY A 52 -10.93 11.42 -5.79
N PHE A 53 -9.72 11.28 -5.25
CA PHE A 53 -8.82 10.23 -5.69
C PHE A 53 -9.06 8.91 -4.95
N GLU A 54 -8.89 7.81 -5.68
CA GLU A 54 -8.74 6.48 -5.10
C GLU A 54 -7.26 6.27 -4.79
N ILE A 55 -6.96 5.71 -3.61
CA ILE A 55 -5.59 5.65 -3.10
C ILE A 55 -5.10 4.21 -3.01
N PHE A 56 -3.90 3.98 -3.53
CA PHE A 56 -3.15 2.77 -3.26
C PHE A 56 -2.23 3.06 -2.06
N LEU A 57 -2.47 2.41 -0.94
CA LEU A 57 -1.63 2.55 0.25
C LEU A 57 -0.55 1.48 0.19
N ASP A 58 0.67 1.90 -0.18
CA ASP A 58 1.78 1.01 -0.48
C ASP A 58 2.74 0.96 0.70
N LEU A 59 2.35 0.24 1.74
CA LEU A 59 3.16 0.11 2.95
C LEU A 59 3.86 -1.24 3.05
N LYS A 60 3.50 -2.20 2.18
CA LYS A 60 4.13 -3.51 2.10
C LYS A 60 4.20 -4.19 3.45
N PHE A 61 3.05 -4.38 4.08
CA PHE A 61 3.00 -4.96 5.42
C PHE A 61 3.70 -6.31 5.47
N HIS A 62 4.52 -6.49 6.50
CA HIS A 62 5.29 -7.70 6.69
C HIS A 62 5.59 -7.83 8.18
N ASP A 63 4.81 -8.64 8.86
CA ASP A 63 4.92 -8.79 10.30
C ASP A 63 4.27 -10.13 10.69
N ILE A 64 4.18 -10.42 11.98
CA ILE A 64 3.46 -11.61 12.42
C ILE A 64 1.99 -11.52 12.01
N PRO A 65 1.31 -12.66 11.81
CA PRO A 65 -0.04 -12.65 11.22
C PRO A 65 -1.03 -11.71 11.90
N ASN A 66 -1.07 -11.68 13.22
CA ASN A 66 -2.03 -10.82 13.91
C ASN A 66 -1.76 -9.33 13.67
N THR A 67 -0.50 -8.93 13.63
CA THR A 67 -0.15 -7.52 13.39
C THR A 67 -0.56 -7.12 11.97
N VAL A 68 -0.31 -8.00 11.00
CA VAL A 68 -0.71 -7.71 9.61
C VAL A 68 -2.23 -7.67 9.48
N TYR A 69 -2.93 -8.58 10.18
CA TYR A 69 -4.40 -8.56 10.20
C TYR A 69 -4.90 -7.18 10.65
N GLU A 70 -4.39 -6.67 11.77
CA GLU A 70 -4.84 -5.38 12.29
C GLU A 70 -4.41 -4.21 11.39
N ALA A 71 -3.23 -4.30 10.79
CA ALA A 71 -2.76 -3.25 9.89
C ALA A 71 -3.63 -3.17 8.62
N VAL A 72 -3.98 -4.31 8.05
CA VAL A 72 -4.85 -4.35 6.86
C VAL A 72 -6.25 -3.84 7.19
N ARG A 73 -6.79 -4.20 8.37
CA ARG A 73 -8.08 -3.66 8.79
C ARG A 73 -8.02 -2.14 8.95
N SER A 74 -6.95 -1.63 9.55
CA SER A 74 -6.79 -0.18 9.71
C SER A 74 -6.74 0.51 8.35
N ALA A 75 -6.05 -0.08 7.38
CA ALA A 75 -6.00 0.47 6.03
C ALA A 75 -7.39 0.45 5.38
N ALA A 76 -8.14 -0.65 5.56
CA ALA A 76 -9.50 -0.75 5.03
C ALA A 76 -10.41 0.31 5.65
N ASP A 77 -10.25 0.56 6.94
CA ASP A 77 -11.03 1.59 7.63
C ASP A 77 -10.74 2.99 7.10
N LEU A 78 -9.54 3.23 6.59
CA LEU A 78 -9.21 4.50 5.95
C LEU A 78 -9.90 4.64 4.58
N GLY A 79 -10.45 3.57 4.05
CA GLY A 79 -11.15 3.61 2.77
C GLY A 79 -10.23 3.65 1.57
N VAL A 80 -9.06 3.04 1.66
CA VAL A 80 -8.14 3.00 0.51
C VAL A 80 -8.68 2.06 -0.58
N TRP A 81 -8.25 2.29 -1.81
CA TRP A 81 -8.64 1.47 -2.94
C TRP A 81 -7.84 0.16 -3.01
N MET A 82 -6.58 0.20 -2.62
CA MET A 82 -5.70 -0.97 -2.69
C MET A 82 -4.64 -0.91 -1.60
N VAL A 83 -4.25 -2.09 -1.10
CA VAL A 83 -3.21 -2.22 -0.07
C VAL A 83 -2.38 -3.44 -0.40
N ASN A 84 -1.14 -3.48 0.05
CA ASN A 84 -0.26 -4.60 -0.25
C ASN A 84 0.46 -5.16 0.97
N VAL A 85 0.87 -6.41 0.84
CA VAL A 85 1.64 -7.12 1.86
C VAL A 85 2.79 -7.83 1.16
N HIS A 86 3.83 -8.20 1.90
CA HIS A 86 4.90 -9.01 1.33
C HIS A 86 4.47 -10.46 1.22
N ALA A 87 4.55 -11.03 0.03
CA ALA A 87 4.23 -12.44 -0.19
C ALA A 87 5.17 -13.36 0.60
N SER A 88 6.41 -12.91 0.83
CA SER A 88 7.38 -13.69 1.60
C SER A 88 7.04 -13.80 3.09
N GLY A 89 6.00 -13.12 3.55
CA GLY A 89 5.56 -13.25 4.94
C GLY A 89 4.99 -14.62 5.29
N GLY A 90 4.69 -15.44 4.32
CA GLY A 90 4.23 -16.81 4.53
C GLY A 90 2.71 -16.94 4.50
N ILE A 91 2.25 -18.18 4.37
CA ILE A 91 0.85 -18.48 4.18
C ILE A 91 -0.01 -17.96 5.31
N GLN A 92 0.44 -18.13 6.56
CA GLN A 92 -0.38 -17.69 7.71
C GLN A 92 -0.59 -16.18 7.71
N MET A 93 0.47 -15.42 7.38
CA MET A 93 0.35 -13.96 7.27
C MET A 93 -0.55 -13.56 6.13
N LEU A 94 -0.43 -14.23 4.98
CA LEU A 94 -1.27 -13.92 3.82
C LEU A 94 -2.74 -14.23 4.10
N GLU A 95 -3.03 -15.35 4.75
CA GLU A 95 -4.40 -15.68 5.12
C GLU A 95 -4.97 -14.70 6.14
N ALA A 96 -4.16 -14.28 7.10
CA ALA A 96 -4.59 -13.28 8.08
C ALA A 96 -4.93 -11.96 7.39
N SER A 97 -4.11 -11.54 6.42
CA SER A 97 -4.37 -10.30 5.69
C SER A 97 -5.67 -10.38 4.89
N ARG A 98 -5.97 -11.54 4.29
CA ARG A 98 -7.22 -11.73 3.55
C ARG A 98 -8.42 -11.73 4.50
N ARG A 99 -8.31 -12.43 5.64
CA ARG A 99 -9.40 -12.45 6.61
C ARG A 99 -9.70 -11.07 7.16
N ALA A 100 -8.71 -10.21 7.23
CA ALA A 100 -8.88 -8.85 7.72
C ALA A 100 -9.90 -8.05 6.91
N LEU A 101 -10.16 -8.45 5.67
CA LEU A 101 -11.08 -7.74 4.79
C LEU A 101 -12.49 -8.32 4.79
N GLU A 102 -12.72 -9.37 5.56
CA GLU A 102 -14.06 -9.94 5.68
C GLU A 102 -14.98 -8.96 6.42
N GLY A 103 -16.21 -8.86 5.96
CA GLY A 103 -17.19 -7.98 6.58
C GLY A 103 -17.24 -6.57 6.00
N TYR A 104 -16.34 -6.20 5.10
CA TYR A 104 -16.41 -4.91 4.43
C TYR A 104 -17.23 -5.02 3.16
N ASP A 105 -18.14 -4.07 2.94
CA ASP A 105 -18.95 -4.06 1.72
C ASP A 105 -18.10 -3.78 0.50
N GLN A 106 -17.13 -2.87 0.62
CA GLN A 106 -16.24 -2.52 -0.46
C GLN A 106 -14.80 -2.57 0.03
N PRO A 107 -14.28 -3.78 0.23
CA PRO A 107 -12.90 -3.90 0.73
C PRO A 107 -11.90 -3.42 -0.31
N PRO A 108 -10.73 -2.95 0.13
CA PRO A 108 -9.68 -2.63 -0.81
C PRO A 108 -9.20 -3.88 -1.54
N LEU A 109 -8.60 -3.70 -2.71
CA LEU A 109 -7.86 -4.78 -3.33
C LEU A 109 -6.65 -5.09 -2.45
N LEU A 110 -6.35 -6.38 -2.32
CA LEU A 110 -5.19 -6.82 -1.55
C LEU A 110 -4.23 -7.53 -2.51
N ILE A 111 -3.02 -7.03 -2.62
CA ILE A 111 -2.02 -7.60 -3.52
C ILE A 111 -0.76 -7.96 -2.76
N GLY A 112 0.02 -8.90 -3.31
CA GLY A 112 1.26 -9.36 -2.71
C GLY A 112 2.46 -8.84 -3.46
N VAL A 113 3.46 -8.36 -2.74
CA VAL A 113 4.74 -7.99 -3.31
C VAL A 113 5.63 -9.22 -3.23
N THR A 114 6.17 -9.65 -4.37
CA THR A 114 7.01 -10.85 -4.39
C THR A 114 8.48 -10.50 -4.20
N VAL A 115 9.01 -9.61 -5.02
CA VAL A 115 10.40 -9.17 -4.94
C VAL A 115 10.43 -7.67 -5.20
N LEU A 116 11.24 -6.95 -4.44
CA LEU A 116 11.38 -5.52 -4.64
C LEU A 116 12.06 -5.24 -5.97
N THR A 117 11.63 -4.18 -6.64
CA THR A 117 12.11 -3.87 -7.98
C THR A 117 13.49 -3.24 -8.02
N SER A 118 14.03 -2.81 -6.87
CA SER A 118 15.37 -2.24 -6.80
C SER A 118 16.22 -2.99 -5.80
N PRO A 119 16.46 -4.29 -6.00
CA PRO A 119 17.28 -5.04 -5.08
C PRO A 119 18.73 -4.61 -5.25
N VAL A 120 19.54 -4.79 -4.21
CA VAL A 120 20.92 -4.50 -4.37
C VAL A 120 21.55 -5.61 -5.12
N SER A 121 22.70 -5.31 -5.62
CA SER A 121 23.29 -6.13 -6.65
C SER A 121 23.41 -7.59 -6.29
N TYR A 122 23.42 -7.96 -5.08
CA TYR A 122 23.62 -9.26 -4.84
C TYR A 122 22.47 -9.92 -4.58
N THR A 123 21.60 -9.30 -4.65
CA THR A 123 20.51 -9.84 -4.35
C THR A 123 20.29 -11.02 -4.89
N HIS A 124 21.06 -11.40 -5.24
CA HIS A 124 20.82 -12.55 -5.72
C HIS A 124 20.83 -13.34 -4.59
N LEU A 125 20.59 -13.03 -4.25
CA LEU A 125 20.28 -13.52 -3.44
C LEU A 125 19.94 -14.45 -3.08
N THR A 126 20.30 -14.78 -3.05
CA THR A 126 20.10 -15.65 -2.72
C THR A 126 19.55 -16.18 -2.08
N LEU A 127 19.55 -16.17 -1.93
CA LEU A 127 19.10 -16.55 -1.17
C LEU A 127 18.94 -17.33 -0.71
N PRO A 128 19.18 -17.58 -0.45
CA PRO A 128 19.01 -18.32 0.28
C PRO A 128 18.74 -18.74 0.90
N THR A 129 19.09 -18.58 0.98
CA THR A 129 19.09 -18.87 1.72
C THR A 129 18.82 -18.99 2.23
N SER A 130 18.83 -18.82 2.27
CA SER A 130 18.71 -18.85 2.99
C SER A 130 18.58 -18.59 3.40
N ARG A 131 18.78 -18.21 3.41
CA ARG A 131 18.86 -17.93 4.02
C ARG A 131 18.36 -17.69 4.58
N SER A 132 18.32 -17.56 4.62
CA SER A 132 18.08 -17.36 5.24
C SER A 132 17.86 -17.16 5.54
N VAL A 133 17.90 -16.95 5.55
CA VAL A 133 17.97 -16.81 5.94
C VAL A 133 17.83 -16.71 6.10
#